data_8e94bdda06c050b7604cf4295e160b39
#
_entry.id   8e94bdda06c050b7604cf4295e160b39
#
_cell.length_a   1.000
_cell.length_b   1.000
_cell.length_c   1.000
_cell.angle_alpha   90.00
_cell.angle_beta   90.00
_cell.angle_gamma   90.00
#
_symmetry.space_group_name_H-M   'P 1'
#
loop_
_entity.id
_entity.type
_entity.pdbx_description
1 polymer ?
#
loop_
_entity_poly.entity_id
_entity_poly.type
_entity_poly.pdbx_seq_one_letter_code
_entity_poly.pdbx_strand_id
1 'polypeptide(L)'
;MKKRILAIVLGTAMTLSMVGCGGTNEETPATTPDTKAPAASTEEAAAPAETAGGDYHFEVIVKSFQSTYWQAAVKGIETACGELGVTANANGPANESDIADQVQMLNDAIQKAPDGIGLAACDTNSVLDSLTAALNAGIPVVCFDTGV
;
A
#
# COMPACT_ATOMS: atom_id res chain seq x y z
N MET A 1 35.43 4.56 -34.49
CA MET A 1 36.88 4.33 -34.15
C MET A 1 36.96 3.72 -32.76
N LYS A 2 37.51 2.50 -32.72
CA LYS A 2 38.34 1.81 -31.71
C LYS A 2 37.89 1.91 -30.23
N LYS A 3 37.29 0.84 -29.69
CA LYS A 3 37.92 -0.24 -28.89
C LYS A 3 38.65 0.28 -27.63
N ARG A 4 38.22 -0.16 -26.42
CA ARG A 4 39.09 -0.97 -25.54
C ARG A 4 38.29 -1.55 -24.37
N ILE A 5 38.29 -2.86 -24.36
CA ILE A 5 38.02 -3.86 -23.35
C ILE A 5 39.07 -3.67 -22.23
N LEU A 6 38.65 -3.76 -20.95
CA LEU A 6 39.53 -4.31 -19.93
C LEU A 6 38.72 -5.09 -18.91
N ALA A 7 38.88 -6.38 -18.97
CA ALA A 7 38.52 -7.36 -17.95
C ALA A 7 39.60 -7.40 -16.89
N ILE A 8 39.24 -7.45 -15.60
CA ILE A 8 40.11 -7.97 -14.55
C ILE A 8 39.30 -8.92 -13.68
N VAL A 9 39.71 -10.17 -13.75
CA VAL A 9 39.38 -11.33 -12.93
C VAL A 9 40.36 -11.39 -11.78
N LEU A 10 39.96 -11.78 -10.60
CA LEU A 10 40.67 -12.53 -9.53
C LEU A 10 39.93 -12.24 -8.22
N GLY A 11 39.43 -13.10 -7.37
CA GLY A 11 39.76 -14.49 -7.13
C GLY A 11 39.95 -14.70 -5.63
N THR A 12 39.40 -15.80 -5.09
CA THR A 12 39.77 -16.48 -3.83
C THR A 12 39.32 -15.78 -2.52
N ALA A 13 38.92 -16.47 -1.44
CA ALA A 13 38.85 -17.88 -1.03
C ALA A 13 38.05 -17.94 0.28
N MET A 14 37.30 -19.03 0.44
CA MET A 14 37.16 -19.94 1.56
C MET A 14 37.73 -19.52 2.93
N THR A 15 36.87 -19.57 3.98
CA THR A 15 37.23 -20.31 5.19
C THR A 15 35.98 -20.85 5.88
N LEU A 16 35.99 -22.17 5.96
CA LEU A 16 35.16 -23.06 6.75
C LEU A 16 35.70 -23.07 8.18
N SER A 17 34.83 -22.91 9.17
CA SER A 17 35.18 -23.26 10.55
C SER A 17 33.97 -23.91 11.22
N MET A 18 34.01 -25.23 11.25
CA MET A 18 33.30 -26.09 12.20
C MET A 18 34.12 -26.17 13.50
N VAL A 19 33.46 -26.09 14.63
CA VAL A 19 33.75 -26.75 15.92
C VAL A 19 32.50 -26.50 16.75
N GLY A 20 31.71 -27.38 17.26
CA GLY A 20 31.96 -28.68 17.81
C GLY A 20 31.53 -28.72 19.27
N CYS A 21 30.46 -29.47 19.55
CA CYS A 21 30.25 -30.41 20.65
C CYS A 21 30.06 -29.92 22.10
N GLY A 22 29.00 -30.48 22.73
CA GLY A 22 29.05 -31.01 24.09
C GLY A 22 28.04 -30.41 25.05
N GLY A 23 26.87 -31.01 25.25
CA GLY A 23 26.57 -31.97 26.31
C GLY A 23 26.26 -31.25 27.64
N THR A 24 25.17 -31.39 28.28
CA THR A 24 24.57 -32.48 29.06
C THR A 24 23.26 -31.95 29.73
N ASN A 25 22.37 -32.90 29.91
CA ASN A 25 21.10 -32.83 30.66
C ASN A 25 21.20 -32.19 32.05
N GLU A 26 20.14 -31.46 32.47
CA GLU A 26 19.52 -31.70 33.79
C GLU A 26 18.06 -31.27 33.77
N GLU A 27 17.24 -32.13 34.38
CA GLU A 27 15.77 -32.07 34.44
C GLU A 27 15.24 -31.06 35.46
N THR A 28 14.12 -30.43 35.08
CA THR A 28 12.87 -30.15 35.84
C THR A 28 12.92 -29.34 37.14
N PRO A 29 11.84 -28.65 37.58
CA PRO A 29 10.44 -28.65 37.15
C PRO A 29 9.74 -27.29 36.94
N ALA A 30 8.64 -27.37 36.20
CA ALA A 30 7.46 -26.54 36.11
C ALA A 30 7.28 -25.33 37.02
N THR A 31 7.07 -24.19 36.41
CA THR A 31 6.11 -23.18 36.92
C THR A 31 5.51 -22.48 35.69
N THR A 32 4.27 -22.74 35.39
CA THR A 32 3.43 -22.03 34.45
C THR A 32 3.12 -20.64 34.99
N PRO A 33 3.39 -19.58 34.23
CA PRO A 33 2.63 -18.35 34.35
C PRO A 33 1.51 -18.36 33.32
N ASP A 34 0.31 -18.28 33.80
CA ASP A 34 -0.92 -17.98 33.08
C ASP A 34 -0.72 -16.74 32.23
N THR A 35 -0.44 -16.91 30.94
CA THR A 35 -0.46 -15.82 29.97
C THR A 35 -1.88 -15.73 29.43
N LYS A 36 -2.69 -14.93 30.12
CA LYS A 36 -3.98 -14.44 29.64
C LYS A 36 -3.79 -13.89 28.22
N ALA A 37 -4.27 -14.62 27.22
CA ALA A 37 -4.38 -14.15 25.85
C ALA A 37 -5.16 -12.84 25.82
N PRO A 38 -4.72 -11.84 25.05
CA PRO A 38 -5.56 -10.66 24.79
C PRO A 38 -6.81 -11.12 24.06
N ALA A 39 -7.96 -10.74 24.59
CA ALA A 39 -9.25 -10.96 23.96
C ALA A 39 -9.19 -10.39 22.52
N ALA A 40 -9.48 -11.25 21.56
CA ALA A 40 -9.75 -10.85 20.20
C ALA A 40 -10.86 -9.78 20.26
N SER A 41 -10.51 -8.58 19.84
CA SER A 41 -11.46 -7.52 19.55
C SER A 41 -12.38 -8.09 18.48
N THR A 42 -13.62 -8.36 18.82
CA THR A 42 -14.65 -8.70 17.86
C THR A 42 -14.80 -7.46 16.99
N GLU A 43 -14.30 -7.54 15.78
CA GLU A 43 -14.58 -6.59 14.72
C GLU A 43 -16.09 -6.66 14.50
N GLU A 44 -16.79 -5.65 14.98
CA GLU A 44 -18.20 -5.46 14.74
C GLU A 44 -18.35 -5.31 13.23
N ALA A 45 -18.88 -6.35 12.60
CA ALA A 45 -19.19 -6.32 11.18
C ALA A 45 -20.13 -5.13 10.95
N ALA A 46 -19.62 -4.10 10.30
CA ALA A 46 -20.43 -2.98 9.86
C ALA A 46 -21.63 -3.53 9.09
N ALA A 47 -22.81 -3.14 9.54
CA ALA A 47 -24.06 -3.46 8.85
C ALA A 47 -23.93 -3.06 7.37
N PRO A 48 -24.54 -3.79 6.43
CA PRO A 48 -24.52 -3.40 5.04
C PRO A 48 -25.02 -1.96 4.93
N ALA A 49 -24.17 -1.07 4.41
CA ALA A 49 -24.59 0.27 4.10
C ALA A 49 -25.77 0.16 3.14
N GLU A 50 -26.89 0.78 3.48
CA GLU A 50 -27.99 0.95 2.54
C GLU A 50 -27.41 1.52 1.26
N THR A 51 -27.73 0.91 0.12
CA THR A 51 -27.29 1.36 -1.20
C THR A 51 -27.73 2.80 -1.40
N ALA A 52 -26.84 3.73 -1.07
CA ALA A 52 -27.01 5.13 -1.38
C ALA A 52 -26.76 5.30 -2.89
N GLY A 53 -27.70 4.85 -3.71
CA GLY A 53 -27.70 5.11 -5.13
C GLY A 53 -27.84 6.62 -5.36
N GLY A 54 -26.74 7.26 -5.68
CA GLY A 54 -26.65 8.67 -6.08
C GLY A 54 -25.63 8.79 -7.19
N ASP A 55 -25.69 9.88 -7.95
CA ASP A 55 -24.71 10.18 -9.01
C ASP A 55 -23.33 10.55 -8.44
N TYR A 56 -22.83 9.75 -7.47
CA TYR A 56 -21.51 9.97 -6.87
C TYR A 56 -20.40 9.56 -7.81
N HIS A 57 -19.38 10.41 -7.88
CA HIS A 57 -18.17 10.16 -8.66
C HIS A 57 -16.91 10.26 -7.78
N PHE A 58 -16.08 9.22 -7.83
CA PHE A 58 -14.85 9.14 -7.08
C PHE A 58 -13.62 9.10 -8.00
N GLU A 59 -12.55 9.74 -7.56
CA GLU A 59 -11.22 9.55 -8.17
C GLU A 59 -10.39 8.64 -7.25
N VAL A 60 -9.78 7.60 -7.80
CA VAL A 60 -8.96 6.67 -7.01
C VAL A 60 -7.55 6.60 -7.61
N ILE A 61 -6.55 6.86 -6.76
CA ILE A 61 -5.16 6.90 -7.19
C ILE A 61 -4.39 5.80 -6.48
N VAL A 62 -3.92 4.83 -7.27
CA VAL A 62 -3.10 3.71 -6.83
C VAL A 62 -1.61 4.02 -7.00
N LYS A 63 -0.73 3.18 -6.41
CA LYS A 63 0.71 3.40 -6.47
C LYS A 63 1.34 3.05 -7.83
N SER A 64 0.77 2.11 -8.57
CA SER A 64 1.27 1.74 -9.89
C SER A 64 0.17 1.15 -10.76
N PHE A 65 -0.04 1.72 -11.92
CA PHE A 65 -1.07 1.23 -12.84
C PHE A 65 -0.62 0.01 -13.66
N GLN A 66 0.68 -0.30 -13.69
CA GLN A 66 1.23 -1.47 -14.39
C GLN A 66 1.44 -2.70 -13.50
N SER A 67 1.36 -2.56 -12.19
CA SER A 67 1.49 -3.67 -11.25
C SER A 67 0.23 -4.54 -11.26
N THR A 68 0.41 -5.86 -11.33
CA THR A 68 -0.70 -6.83 -11.27
C THR A 68 -1.47 -6.77 -9.95
N TYR A 69 -0.78 -6.41 -8.85
CA TYR A 69 -1.41 -6.17 -7.55
C TYR A 69 -2.41 -5.00 -7.65
N TRP A 70 -1.96 -3.87 -8.18
CA TRP A 70 -2.81 -2.69 -8.32
C TRP A 70 -3.91 -2.85 -9.36
N GLN A 71 -3.68 -3.61 -10.42
CA GLN A 71 -4.74 -3.98 -11.38
C GLN A 71 -5.85 -4.81 -10.71
N ALA A 72 -5.49 -5.71 -9.78
CA ALA A 72 -6.49 -6.43 -9.00
C ALA A 72 -7.29 -5.49 -8.07
N ALA A 73 -6.64 -4.50 -7.44
CA ALA A 73 -7.31 -3.48 -6.65
C ALA A 73 -8.29 -2.64 -7.50
N VAL A 74 -7.85 -2.19 -8.68
CA VAL A 74 -8.72 -1.46 -9.63
C VAL A 74 -9.93 -2.30 -10.03
N LYS A 75 -9.75 -3.60 -10.28
CA LYS A 75 -10.87 -4.50 -10.56
C LYS A 75 -11.87 -4.61 -9.41
N GLY A 76 -11.36 -4.59 -8.17
CA GLY A 76 -12.19 -4.54 -6.96
C GLY A 76 -13.01 -3.24 -6.88
N ILE A 77 -12.39 -2.12 -7.19
CA ILE A 77 -13.04 -0.80 -7.23
C ILE A 77 -14.19 -0.80 -8.28
N GLU A 78 -13.92 -1.27 -9.49
CA GLU A 78 -14.94 -1.39 -10.55
C GLU A 78 -16.14 -2.25 -10.11
N THR A 79 -15.85 -3.38 -9.43
CA THR A 79 -16.89 -4.28 -8.92
C THR A 79 -17.74 -3.57 -7.86
N ALA A 80 -17.10 -2.94 -6.87
CA ALA A 80 -17.80 -2.21 -5.81
C ALA A 80 -18.63 -1.04 -6.35
N CYS A 81 -18.13 -0.32 -7.34
CA CYS A 81 -18.88 0.75 -8.01
C CYS A 81 -20.16 0.21 -8.67
N GLY A 82 -20.05 -0.94 -9.33
CA GLY A 82 -21.22 -1.59 -9.93
C GLY A 82 -22.26 -2.05 -8.89
N GLU A 83 -21.81 -2.56 -7.75
CA GLU A 83 -22.68 -3.00 -6.66
C GLU A 83 -23.36 -1.83 -5.94
N LEU A 84 -22.65 -0.72 -5.78
CA LEU A 84 -23.12 0.47 -5.06
C LEU A 84 -23.89 1.45 -5.96
N GLY A 85 -23.85 1.28 -7.28
CA GLY A 85 -24.48 2.22 -8.22
C GLY A 85 -23.79 3.60 -8.27
N VAL A 86 -22.47 3.63 -8.07
CA VAL A 86 -21.62 4.81 -8.13
C VAL A 86 -20.58 4.70 -9.24
N THR A 87 -19.86 5.78 -9.53
CA THR A 87 -18.78 5.77 -10.52
C THR A 87 -17.44 6.07 -9.88
N ALA A 88 -16.38 5.47 -10.39
CA ALA A 88 -15.02 5.85 -10.03
C ALA A 88 -14.10 5.82 -11.25
N ASN A 89 -13.15 6.75 -11.27
CA ASN A 89 -12.03 6.74 -12.18
C ASN A 89 -10.78 6.33 -11.41
N ALA A 90 -10.25 5.15 -11.72
CA ALA A 90 -9.02 4.66 -11.10
C ALA A 90 -7.82 4.93 -12.00
N ASN A 91 -6.76 5.50 -11.44
CA ASN A 91 -5.53 5.83 -12.14
C ASN A 91 -4.31 5.70 -11.21
N GLY A 92 -3.11 5.79 -11.76
CA GLY A 92 -1.86 5.76 -11.00
C GLY A 92 -0.65 5.92 -11.91
N PRO A 93 0.52 6.24 -11.35
CA PRO A 93 1.75 6.32 -12.11
C PRO A 93 2.14 4.94 -12.69
N ALA A 94 3.11 4.92 -13.59
CA ALA A 94 3.60 3.67 -14.15
C ALA A 94 4.27 2.80 -13.08
N ASN A 95 5.05 3.40 -12.18
CA ASN A 95 5.77 2.71 -11.12
C ASN A 95 5.56 3.40 -9.77
N GLU A 96 5.73 2.67 -8.68
CA GLU A 96 5.61 3.21 -7.32
C GLU A 96 6.69 4.24 -6.96
N SER A 97 7.79 4.28 -7.73
CA SER A 97 8.85 5.29 -7.60
C SER A 97 8.54 6.63 -8.26
N ASP A 98 7.49 6.69 -9.08
CA ASP A 98 7.13 7.86 -9.86
C ASP A 98 6.27 8.82 -9.01
N ILE A 99 6.84 9.24 -7.86
CA ILE A 99 6.16 10.02 -6.82
C ILE A 99 5.63 11.35 -7.37
N ALA A 100 6.42 12.05 -8.16
CA ALA A 100 6.03 13.35 -8.73
C ALA A 100 4.81 13.23 -9.66
N ASP A 101 4.75 12.15 -10.44
CA ASP A 101 3.62 11.87 -11.32
C ASP A 101 2.36 11.59 -10.49
N GLN A 102 2.48 10.83 -9.38
CA GLN A 102 1.34 10.61 -8.50
C GLN A 102 0.81 11.90 -7.87
N VAL A 103 1.71 12.79 -7.41
CA VAL A 103 1.31 14.10 -6.87
C VAL A 103 0.58 14.93 -7.92
N GLN A 104 1.06 14.92 -9.17
CA GLN A 104 0.38 15.61 -10.26
C GLN A 104 -1.01 15.02 -10.51
N MET A 105 -1.15 13.68 -10.56
CA MET A 105 -2.43 13.01 -10.73
C MET A 105 -3.41 13.33 -9.60
N LEU A 106 -2.92 13.42 -8.36
CA LEU A 106 -3.75 13.83 -7.22
C LEU A 106 -4.24 15.27 -7.35
N ASN A 107 -3.37 16.20 -7.78
CA ASN A 107 -3.77 17.58 -8.03
C ASN A 107 -4.79 17.69 -9.17
N ASP A 108 -4.63 16.92 -10.23
CA ASP A 108 -5.58 16.86 -11.35
C ASP A 108 -6.94 16.28 -10.91
N ALA A 109 -6.93 15.26 -10.03
CA ALA A 109 -8.13 14.69 -9.45
C ALA A 109 -8.90 15.73 -8.60
N ILE A 110 -8.19 16.48 -7.76
CA ILE A 110 -8.80 17.55 -6.95
C ILE A 110 -9.50 18.61 -7.83
N GLN A 111 -8.89 18.97 -8.95
CA GLN A 111 -9.47 19.96 -9.87
C GLN A 111 -10.78 19.51 -10.53
N LYS A 112 -11.02 18.21 -10.61
CA LYS A 112 -12.29 17.64 -11.13
C LYS A 112 -13.44 17.75 -10.12
N ALA A 113 -13.14 18.13 -8.87
CA ALA A 113 -14.10 18.26 -7.78
C ALA A 113 -14.97 16.99 -7.60
N PRO A 114 -14.37 15.81 -7.40
CA PRO A 114 -15.12 14.58 -7.18
C PRO A 114 -15.82 14.60 -5.81
N ASP A 115 -16.76 13.68 -5.60
CA ASP A 115 -17.42 13.50 -4.30
C ASP A 115 -16.49 12.90 -3.24
N GLY A 116 -15.38 12.31 -3.67
CA GLY A 116 -14.32 11.83 -2.79
C GLY A 116 -13.13 11.27 -3.56
N ILE A 117 -12.00 11.16 -2.86
CA ILE A 117 -10.75 10.63 -3.40
C ILE A 117 -10.30 9.43 -2.57
N GLY A 118 -9.99 8.32 -3.23
CA GLY A 118 -9.24 7.20 -2.67
C GLY A 118 -7.76 7.34 -3.02
N LEU A 119 -6.86 7.25 -2.05
CA LEU A 119 -5.44 7.41 -2.29
C LEU A 119 -4.63 6.28 -1.63
N ALA A 120 -3.81 5.58 -2.43
CA ALA A 120 -2.69 4.77 -1.97
C ALA A 120 -1.40 5.54 -2.25
N ALA A 121 -0.85 6.22 -1.25
CA ALA A 121 0.28 7.12 -1.43
C ALA A 121 1.58 6.36 -1.69
N CYS A 122 2.32 6.72 -2.75
CA CYS A 122 3.68 6.23 -3.00
C CYS A 122 4.66 6.75 -1.94
N ASP A 123 4.49 8.00 -1.52
CA ASP A 123 5.25 8.65 -0.45
C ASP A 123 4.33 9.51 0.40
N THR A 124 4.38 9.30 1.72
CA THR A 124 3.47 9.94 2.68
C THR A 124 3.68 11.44 2.81
N ASN A 125 4.90 11.92 2.64
CA ASN A 125 5.22 13.35 2.82
C ASN A 125 4.91 14.16 1.57
N SER A 126 5.14 13.58 0.40
CA SER A 126 5.01 14.28 -0.88
C SER A 126 3.57 14.65 -1.22
N VAL A 127 2.58 13.98 -0.63
CA VAL A 127 1.16 14.22 -0.89
C VAL A 127 0.48 15.19 0.08
N LEU A 128 1.15 15.60 1.17
CA LEU A 128 0.54 16.38 2.27
C LEU A 128 -0.07 17.71 1.79
N ASP A 129 0.60 18.44 0.91
CA ASP A 129 0.10 19.72 0.40
C ASP A 129 -1.15 19.51 -0.46
N SER A 130 -1.14 18.47 -1.29
CA SER A 130 -2.31 18.09 -2.12
C SER A 130 -3.48 17.65 -1.25
N LEU A 131 -3.23 16.85 -0.19
CA LEU A 131 -4.28 16.45 0.76
C LEU A 131 -4.89 17.66 1.47
N THR A 132 -4.03 18.61 1.88
CA THR A 132 -4.51 19.87 2.46
C THR A 132 -5.37 20.65 1.48
N ALA A 133 -4.99 20.69 0.20
CA ALA A 133 -5.79 21.32 -0.84
C ALA A 133 -7.15 20.64 -1.05
N ALA A 134 -7.18 19.30 -1.05
CA ALA A 134 -8.43 18.53 -1.15
C ALA A 134 -9.37 18.84 0.01
N LEU A 135 -8.87 18.82 1.24
CA LEU A 135 -9.65 19.14 2.44
C LEU A 135 -10.18 20.56 2.42
N ASN A 136 -9.39 21.55 1.99
CA ASN A 136 -9.81 22.92 1.85
C ASN A 136 -10.88 23.10 0.76
N ALA A 137 -10.88 22.24 -0.26
CA ALA A 137 -11.91 22.19 -1.29
C ALA A 137 -13.19 21.43 -0.84
N GLY A 138 -13.20 20.88 0.37
CA GLY A 138 -14.32 20.09 0.91
C GLY A 138 -14.41 18.68 0.32
N ILE A 139 -13.34 18.17 -0.30
CA ILE A 139 -13.28 16.84 -0.90
C ILE A 139 -12.76 15.85 0.16
N PRO A 140 -13.55 14.86 0.60
CA PRO A 140 -13.09 13.83 1.52
C PRO A 140 -12.05 12.93 0.85
N VAL A 141 -11.00 12.57 1.59
CA VAL A 141 -9.97 11.66 1.12
C VAL A 141 -9.88 10.46 2.06
N VAL A 142 -9.89 9.27 1.47
CA VAL A 142 -9.66 8.00 2.17
C VAL A 142 -8.34 7.43 1.71
N CYS A 143 -7.40 7.30 2.65
CA CYS A 143 -6.12 6.62 2.39
C CYS A 143 -6.28 5.11 2.63
N PHE A 144 -5.72 4.31 1.74
CA PHE A 144 -5.70 2.85 1.84
C PHE A 144 -4.31 2.31 1.47
N ASP A 145 -3.98 1.10 1.94
CA ASP A 145 -2.66 0.47 1.81
C ASP A 145 -1.55 1.24 2.55
N THR A 146 -1.43 2.54 2.31
CA THR A 146 -0.48 3.42 3.02
C THR A 146 -1.25 4.58 3.64
N GLY A 147 -1.20 4.70 4.97
CA GLY A 147 -1.73 5.84 5.71
C GLY A 147 -0.84 7.08 5.55
N VAL A 148 -1.42 8.25 5.67
CA VAL A 148 -0.76 9.56 5.61
C VAL A 148 -1.09 10.36 6.84
#